data_29fc2a11ac14d69e231589b24301eb6d
#
_entry.id   29fc2a11ac14d69e231589b24301eb6d
#
_cell.length_a   1.000
_cell.length_b   1.000
_cell.length_c   1.000
_cell.angle_alpha   90.00
_cell.angle_beta   90.00
_cell.angle_gamma   90.00
#
_symmetry.space_group_name_H-M   'P 1'
#
loop_
_entity.id
_entity.type
_entity.pdbx_description
1 polymer ?
#
loop_
_entity_poly.entity_id
_entity_poly.type
_entity_poly.pdbx_seq_one_letter_code
_entity_poly.pdbx_strand_id
1 'polypeptide(L)'
;MPARYALGCIKDPYDHRDLQMATFLRALPLAEQVDHSPALPPVFDQGPAGTCVACAVAYYDKTFQKGLEHHWALNDPEHQFSPLYIYSQRREQPADKGMTIREAMKIIQDQGVCSLACMPYAVQRINVPPTAEQRQAALPYRAKSYARLTGIVEMEAYLMTNCFIAGVMVHEPFMDAPGGIIPMPQPGAEFLGGHAICVVGFDRRNRMFKFANSWGSQWGDGGFGHVGYATLQALLMDAWGMVNAPEAA
;
A
#
# COMPACT_ATOMS: atom_id res chain seq x y z
N MET A 1 -18.19 -18.20 -6.68
CA MET A 1 -18.53 -17.00 -7.47
C MET A 1 -17.23 -16.29 -7.80
N PRO A 2 -17.06 -15.58 -8.92
CA PRO A 2 -15.89 -14.74 -9.11
C PRO A 2 -15.84 -13.72 -7.98
N ALA A 3 -14.62 -13.42 -7.51
CA ALA A 3 -14.42 -12.43 -6.46
C ALA A 3 -15.03 -11.08 -6.90
N ARG A 4 -15.77 -10.42 -6.01
CA ARG A 4 -16.41 -9.13 -6.27
C ARG A 4 -15.39 -8.01 -6.55
N TYR A 5 -14.20 -8.14 -5.95
CA TYR A 5 -13.08 -7.22 -6.11
C TYR A 5 -11.84 -7.98 -6.56
N ALA A 6 -10.98 -7.34 -7.35
CA ALA A 6 -9.76 -7.94 -7.82
C ALA A 6 -8.73 -8.06 -6.69
N LEU A 7 -8.06 -9.22 -6.65
CA LEU A 7 -6.97 -9.54 -5.76
C LEU A 7 -5.68 -9.66 -6.57
N GLY A 8 -4.54 -9.24 -6.03
CA GLY A 8 -3.30 -9.21 -6.82
C GLY A 8 -2.03 -9.06 -5.98
N CYS A 9 -2.10 -9.30 -4.67
CA CYS A 9 -0.91 -9.34 -3.83
C CYS A 9 -0.35 -10.75 -3.78
N ILE A 10 0.89 -10.90 -4.24
CA ILE A 10 1.67 -12.15 -4.16
C ILE A 10 2.58 -12.03 -2.94
N LYS A 11 2.63 -13.08 -2.12
CA LYS A 11 3.55 -13.12 -0.97
C LYS A 11 5.00 -13.06 -1.45
N ASP A 12 5.80 -12.19 -0.82
CA ASP A 12 7.23 -12.13 -1.08
C ASP A 12 7.93 -13.41 -0.59
N PRO A 13 8.76 -14.05 -1.41
CA PRO A 13 9.61 -15.12 -0.93
C PRO A 13 10.59 -14.58 0.13
N TYR A 14 10.93 -15.41 1.12
CA TYR A 14 11.93 -15.04 2.11
C TYR A 14 13.28 -14.71 1.44
N ASP A 15 13.87 -13.57 1.84
CA ASP A 15 15.21 -13.18 1.43
C ASP A 15 15.94 -12.60 2.63
N HIS A 16 17.06 -13.23 3.02
CA HIS A 16 17.89 -12.80 4.16
C HIS A 16 18.52 -11.41 3.97
N ARG A 17 18.52 -10.88 2.75
CA ARG A 17 19.02 -9.53 2.43
C ARG A 17 17.98 -8.44 2.67
N ASP A 18 16.72 -8.82 2.95
CA ASP A 18 15.68 -7.82 3.24
C ASP A 18 16.06 -7.01 4.48
N LEU A 19 16.09 -5.71 4.33
CA LEU A 19 16.30 -4.80 5.43
C LEU A 19 15.15 -4.90 6.44
N GLN A 20 15.46 -4.76 7.72
CA GLN A 20 14.47 -4.77 8.79
C GLN A 20 14.22 -3.33 9.24
N MET A 21 12.95 -2.92 9.30
CA MET A 21 12.58 -1.54 9.63
C MET A 21 13.05 -1.15 11.03
N ALA A 22 13.10 -2.08 11.97
CA ALA A 22 13.64 -1.87 13.32
C ALA A 22 15.03 -1.20 13.35
N THR A 23 15.86 -1.41 12.30
CA THR A 23 17.18 -0.79 12.21
C THR A 23 17.14 0.72 11.88
N PHE A 24 16.01 1.21 11.38
CA PHE A 24 15.82 2.62 11.02
C PHE A 24 14.99 3.40 12.04
N LEU A 25 14.22 2.69 12.87
CA LEU A 25 13.37 3.32 13.87
C LEU A 25 14.16 3.80 15.08
N ARG A 26 13.79 4.99 15.56
CA ARG A 26 14.28 5.50 16.84
C ARG A 26 13.31 5.11 17.95
N ALA A 27 13.83 4.82 19.14
CA ALA A 27 13.02 4.63 20.32
C ALA A 27 12.38 5.98 20.71
N LEU A 28 11.10 6.16 20.39
CA LEU A 28 10.32 7.32 20.77
C LEU A 28 9.09 6.86 21.58
N PRO A 29 8.58 7.67 22.50
CA PRO A 29 7.28 7.39 23.10
C PRO A 29 6.21 7.29 22.01
N LEU A 30 5.44 6.21 22.03
CA LEU A 30 4.35 6.02 21.08
C LEU A 30 3.11 6.79 21.54
N ALA A 31 2.42 7.43 20.59
CA ALA A 31 1.10 8.01 20.82
C ALA A 31 0.08 6.90 21.14
N GLU A 32 -1.02 7.26 21.79
CA GLU A 32 -2.16 6.34 22.00
C GLU A 32 -2.92 6.10 20.69
N GLN A 33 -2.94 7.08 19.80
CA GLN A 33 -3.62 7.02 18.50
C GLN A 33 -2.90 7.83 17.46
N VAL A 34 -2.90 7.32 16.23
CA VAL A 34 -2.45 8.01 15.00
C VAL A 34 -3.48 7.78 13.91
N ASP A 35 -3.82 8.80 13.14
CA ASP A 35 -4.67 8.70 11.95
C ASP A 35 -4.17 9.65 10.85
N HIS A 36 -3.57 9.08 9.82
CA HIS A 36 -3.09 9.81 8.64
C HIS A 36 -4.15 9.92 7.52
N SER A 37 -5.33 9.33 7.69
CA SER A 37 -6.35 9.34 6.63
C SER A 37 -6.75 10.73 6.12
N PRO A 38 -6.74 11.82 6.93
CA PRO A 38 -7.03 13.17 6.42
C PRO A 38 -5.94 13.73 5.49
N ALA A 39 -4.74 13.15 5.52
CA ALA A 39 -3.60 13.57 4.70
C ALA A 39 -3.37 12.65 3.48
N LEU A 40 -4.33 11.79 3.15
CA LEU A 40 -4.27 10.91 1.98
C LEU A 40 -4.92 11.55 0.74
N PRO A 41 -4.57 11.09 -0.47
CA PRO A 41 -5.35 11.39 -1.66
C PRO A 41 -6.77 10.78 -1.57
N PRO A 42 -7.70 11.20 -2.45
CA PRO A 42 -9.05 10.62 -2.51
C PRO A 42 -9.01 9.10 -2.64
N VAL A 43 -10.04 8.43 -2.11
CA VAL A 43 -10.11 6.96 -2.17
C VAL A 43 -10.07 6.47 -3.61
N PHE A 44 -9.20 5.50 -3.87
CA PHE A 44 -8.96 4.94 -5.20
C PHE A 44 -9.84 3.72 -5.47
N ASP A 45 -10.21 3.53 -6.74
CA ASP A 45 -10.85 2.31 -7.23
C ASP A 45 -9.96 1.66 -8.30
N GLN A 46 -9.37 0.51 -7.98
CA GLN A 46 -8.54 -0.25 -8.91
C GLN A 46 -9.34 -0.98 -10.00
N GLY A 47 -10.68 -1.09 -9.82
CA GLY A 47 -11.53 -1.86 -10.71
C GLY A 47 -11.18 -3.35 -10.75
N PRO A 48 -11.35 -4.02 -11.91
CA PRO A 48 -11.18 -5.47 -12.05
C PRO A 48 -9.72 -5.93 -12.20
N ALA A 49 -8.73 -5.04 -12.17
CA ALA A 49 -7.31 -5.42 -12.34
C ALA A 49 -6.63 -5.72 -10.99
N GLY A 50 -5.70 -6.66 -10.98
CA GLY A 50 -4.91 -7.08 -9.80
C GLY A 50 -3.86 -6.07 -9.34
N THR A 51 -4.16 -4.77 -9.38
CA THR A 51 -3.22 -3.65 -9.15
C THR A 51 -3.10 -3.19 -7.70
N CYS A 52 -3.70 -3.90 -6.74
CA CYS A 52 -3.78 -3.48 -5.33
C CYS A 52 -2.41 -3.11 -4.73
N VAL A 53 -1.36 -3.86 -5.03
CA VAL A 53 0.00 -3.55 -4.55
C VAL A 53 0.46 -2.19 -5.07
N ALA A 54 0.30 -1.94 -6.36
CA ALA A 54 0.70 -0.67 -6.97
C ALA A 54 -0.14 0.50 -6.44
N CYS A 55 -1.45 0.28 -6.17
CA CYS A 55 -2.32 1.29 -5.55
C CYS A 55 -1.85 1.62 -4.12
N ALA A 56 -1.55 0.61 -3.31
CA ALA A 56 -1.10 0.81 -1.94
C ALA A 56 0.28 1.51 -1.89
N VAL A 57 1.23 1.07 -2.73
CA VAL A 57 2.61 1.57 -2.72
C VAL A 57 2.74 2.95 -3.38
N ALA A 58 2.20 3.13 -4.60
CA ALA A 58 2.37 4.38 -5.33
C ALA A 58 1.30 5.41 -4.98
N TYR A 59 0.01 5.03 -5.13
CA TYR A 59 -1.06 6.00 -4.98
C TYR A 59 -1.25 6.45 -3.53
N TYR A 60 -1.21 5.54 -2.56
CA TYR A 60 -1.38 5.93 -1.16
C TYR A 60 -0.06 6.32 -0.49
N ASP A 61 0.86 5.37 -0.29
CA ASP A 61 2.03 5.60 0.56
C ASP A 61 2.99 6.64 -0.04
N LYS A 62 3.38 6.51 -1.32
CA LYS A 62 4.31 7.46 -1.95
C LYS A 62 3.68 8.85 -2.09
N THR A 63 2.39 8.94 -2.43
CA THR A 63 1.65 10.21 -2.49
C THR A 63 1.58 10.87 -1.13
N PHE A 64 1.24 10.12 -0.07
CA PHE A 64 1.23 10.61 1.30
C PHE A 64 2.58 11.21 1.71
N GLN A 65 3.67 10.46 1.50
CA GLN A 65 5.01 10.89 1.88
C GLN A 65 5.42 12.19 1.19
N LYS A 66 5.21 12.29 -0.12
CA LYS A 66 5.54 13.48 -0.90
C LYS A 66 4.56 14.63 -0.64
N GLY A 67 3.31 14.32 -0.35
CA GLY A 67 2.33 15.30 0.09
C GLY A 67 2.73 16.01 1.37
N LEU A 68 3.24 15.27 2.37
CA LEU A 68 3.77 15.84 3.61
C LEU A 68 5.05 16.66 3.37
N GLU A 69 5.97 16.12 2.57
CA GLU A 69 7.27 16.73 2.28
C GLU A 69 7.13 18.09 1.56
N HIS A 70 6.21 18.17 0.59
CA HIS A 70 6.02 19.35 -0.26
C HIS A 70 4.77 20.20 0.09
N HIS A 71 4.00 19.79 1.09
CA HIS A 71 2.71 20.43 1.44
C HIS A 71 1.72 20.50 0.27
N TRP A 72 1.65 19.40 -0.51
CA TRP A 72 0.80 19.34 -1.71
C TRP A 72 -0.68 19.17 -1.37
N ALA A 73 -1.54 19.74 -2.22
CA ALA A 73 -2.96 19.42 -2.25
C ALA A 73 -3.15 18.09 -3.00
N LEU A 74 -3.53 17.03 -2.29
CA LEU A 74 -3.57 15.66 -2.83
C LEU A 74 -4.87 15.30 -3.59
N ASN A 75 -5.71 16.26 -3.89
CA ASN A 75 -6.83 16.13 -4.83
C ASN A 75 -6.45 16.45 -6.29
N ASP A 76 -5.21 16.87 -6.54
CA ASP A 76 -4.67 17.15 -7.87
C ASP A 76 -3.93 15.93 -8.42
N PRO A 77 -4.28 15.40 -9.61
CA PRO A 77 -3.59 14.27 -10.23
C PRO A 77 -2.08 14.50 -10.49
N GLU A 78 -1.62 15.75 -10.56
CA GLU A 78 -0.18 16.06 -10.64
C GLU A 78 0.57 15.73 -9.34
N HIS A 79 -0.13 15.74 -8.23
CA HIS A 79 0.39 15.45 -6.90
C HIS A 79 0.11 14.02 -6.41
N GLN A 80 -0.52 13.20 -7.23
CA GLN A 80 -0.81 11.79 -6.97
C GLN A 80 0.11 10.91 -7.83
N PHE A 81 0.60 9.81 -7.29
CA PHE A 81 1.46 8.92 -8.07
C PHE A 81 0.69 7.77 -8.73
N SER A 82 1.13 7.41 -9.94
CA SER A 82 0.44 6.47 -10.82
C SER A 82 0.66 5.00 -10.41
N PRO A 83 -0.40 4.27 -10.02
CA PRO A 83 -0.32 2.82 -9.85
C PRO A 83 0.04 2.11 -11.15
N LEU A 84 -0.43 2.65 -12.29
CA LEU A 84 -0.19 2.05 -13.59
C LEU A 84 1.30 2.04 -13.97
N TYR A 85 2.04 3.11 -13.58
CA TYR A 85 3.48 3.18 -13.79
C TYR A 85 4.21 2.01 -13.14
N ILE A 86 3.81 1.62 -11.94
CA ILE A 86 4.39 0.48 -11.23
C ILE A 86 3.92 -0.83 -11.83
N TYR A 87 2.60 -1.02 -11.95
CA TYR A 87 2.02 -2.31 -12.32
C TYR A 87 2.35 -2.75 -13.73
N SER A 88 2.46 -1.82 -14.68
CA SER A 88 2.82 -2.10 -16.08
C SER A 88 4.28 -2.59 -16.26
N GLN A 89 5.08 -2.60 -15.19
CA GLN A 89 6.47 -3.05 -15.19
C GLN A 89 6.67 -4.35 -14.38
N ARG A 90 5.59 -4.99 -13.93
CA ARG A 90 5.67 -6.27 -13.20
C ARG A 90 6.29 -7.38 -14.03
N ARG A 91 6.89 -8.37 -13.38
CA ARG A 91 7.60 -9.47 -14.05
C ARG A 91 6.67 -10.42 -14.79
N GLU A 92 5.48 -10.70 -14.23
CA GLU A 92 4.53 -11.71 -14.72
C GLU A 92 3.61 -11.18 -15.84
N GLN A 93 4.17 -10.42 -16.79
CA GLN A 93 3.43 -9.94 -17.95
C GLN A 93 3.30 -11.04 -19.04
N PRO A 94 2.22 -11.00 -19.88
CA PRO A 94 1.10 -10.07 -19.86
C PRO A 94 -0.04 -10.45 -18.89
N ALA A 95 0.09 -11.56 -18.16
CA ALA A 95 -0.97 -12.04 -17.28
C ALA A 95 -1.22 -11.09 -16.11
N ASP A 96 -2.50 -10.86 -15.79
CA ASP A 96 -2.92 -10.08 -14.63
C ASP A 96 -2.96 -10.96 -13.37
N LYS A 97 -1.77 -11.39 -12.91
CA LYS A 97 -1.61 -12.25 -11.72
C LYS A 97 -1.25 -11.49 -10.45
N GLY A 98 -1.16 -10.16 -10.53
CA GLY A 98 -0.68 -9.33 -9.43
C GLY A 98 0.84 -9.18 -9.41
N MET A 99 1.37 -8.72 -8.27
CA MET A 99 2.81 -8.55 -8.03
C MET A 99 3.12 -8.65 -6.53
N THR A 100 4.40 -8.77 -6.18
CA THR A 100 4.83 -8.70 -4.79
C THR A 100 5.05 -7.25 -4.35
N ILE A 101 4.97 -6.98 -3.03
CA ILE A 101 5.22 -5.63 -2.49
C ILE A 101 6.69 -5.24 -2.73
N ARG A 102 7.63 -6.18 -2.52
CA ARG A 102 9.06 -5.93 -2.76
C ARG A 102 9.34 -5.54 -4.21
N GLU A 103 8.67 -6.17 -5.17
CA GLU A 103 8.81 -5.83 -6.58
C GLU A 103 8.38 -4.37 -6.85
N ALA A 104 7.24 -3.94 -6.32
CA ALA A 104 6.77 -2.56 -6.44
C ALA A 104 7.72 -1.57 -5.78
N MET A 105 8.19 -1.87 -4.55
CA MET A 105 9.17 -1.04 -3.83
C MET A 105 10.49 -0.92 -4.58
N LYS A 106 10.95 -2.02 -5.19
CA LYS A 106 12.18 -2.03 -5.99
C LYS A 106 12.05 -1.16 -7.25
N ILE A 107 10.91 -1.17 -7.92
CA ILE A 107 10.66 -0.27 -9.07
C ILE A 107 10.77 1.19 -8.62
N ILE A 108 10.15 1.57 -7.50
CA ILE A 108 10.27 2.95 -6.98
C ILE A 108 11.70 3.28 -6.57
N GLN A 109 12.43 2.36 -5.96
CA GLN A 109 13.82 2.58 -5.59
C GLN A 109 14.71 2.81 -6.82
N ASP A 110 14.57 1.97 -7.84
CA ASP A 110 15.46 1.99 -9.00
C ASP A 110 15.09 3.11 -10.00
N GLN A 111 13.80 3.36 -10.19
CA GLN A 111 13.28 4.17 -11.30
C GLN A 111 12.44 5.38 -10.84
N GLY A 112 11.93 5.37 -9.62
CA GLY A 112 10.93 6.32 -9.16
C GLY A 112 9.51 5.96 -9.64
N VAL A 113 8.63 6.94 -9.60
CA VAL A 113 7.25 6.83 -10.09
C VAL A 113 6.75 8.19 -10.57
N CYS A 114 6.08 8.26 -11.72
CA CYS A 114 5.52 9.51 -12.24
C CYS A 114 4.12 9.77 -11.69
N SER A 115 3.64 11.02 -11.87
CA SER A 115 2.31 11.43 -11.43
C SER A 115 1.19 10.70 -12.17
N LEU A 116 0.00 10.70 -11.55
CA LEU A 116 -1.21 10.17 -12.16
C LEU A 116 -1.62 10.97 -13.41
N ALA A 117 -1.35 12.28 -13.44
CA ALA A 117 -1.55 13.10 -14.63
C ALA A 117 -0.59 12.70 -15.77
N CYS A 118 0.67 12.37 -15.46
CA CYS A 118 1.66 11.94 -16.44
C CYS A 118 1.32 10.54 -17.01
N MET A 119 0.82 9.62 -16.18
CA MET A 119 0.40 8.27 -16.61
C MET A 119 -0.96 7.93 -15.96
N PRO A 120 -2.08 8.36 -16.55
CA PRO A 120 -3.41 8.13 -16.03
C PRO A 120 -3.74 6.64 -15.90
N TYR A 121 -4.43 6.28 -14.80
CA TYR A 121 -4.83 4.90 -14.56
C TYR A 121 -5.92 4.45 -15.56
N ALA A 122 -5.67 3.32 -16.21
CA ALA A 122 -6.62 2.68 -17.09
C ALA A 122 -6.35 1.16 -17.12
N VAL A 123 -7.35 0.37 -16.78
CA VAL A 123 -7.25 -1.10 -16.71
C VAL A 123 -6.78 -1.72 -18.03
N GLN A 124 -7.19 -1.15 -19.17
CA GLN A 124 -6.79 -1.62 -20.49
C GLN A 124 -5.31 -1.43 -20.79
N ARG A 125 -4.61 -0.63 -20.00
CA ARG A 125 -3.19 -0.27 -20.18
C ARG A 125 -2.24 -0.96 -19.20
N ILE A 126 -2.69 -1.91 -18.40
CA ILE A 126 -1.86 -2.58 -17.36
C ILE A 126 -0.62 -3.30 -17.92
N ASN A 127 -0.58 -3.56 -19.22
CA ASN A 127 0.54 -4.17 -19.94
C ASN A 127 1.28 -3.21 -20.87
N VAL A 128 0.96 -1.91 -20.84
CA VAL A 128 1.64 -0.89 -21.64
C VAL A 128 2.75 -0.27 -20.81
N PRO A 129 4.03 -0.52 -21.13
CA PRO A 129 5.15 0.03 -20.35
C PRO A 129 5.20 1.56 -20.44
N PRO A 130 5.80 2.23 -19.43
CA PRO A 130 6.01 3.67 -19.48
C PRO A 130 6.87 4.11 -20.66
N THR A 131 6.57 5.27 -21.23
CA THR A 131 7.40 5.92 -22.27
C THR A 131 8.72 6.46 -21.69
N ALA A 132 9.63 6.90 -22.53
CA ALA A 132 10.88 7.52 -22.10
C ALA A 132 10.63 8.79 -21.29
N GLU A 133 9.66 9.63 -21.69
CA GLU A 133 9.26 10.86 -21.00
C GLU A 133 8.69 10.54 -19.61
N GLN A 134 7.84 9.52 -19.49
CA GLN A 134 7.27 9.07 -18.22
C GLN A 134 8.34 8.54 -17.27
N ARG A 135 9.33 7.81 -17.80
CA ARG A 135 10.49 7.35 -17.01
C ARG A 135 11.33 8.52 -16.52
N GLN A 136 11.57 9.53 -17.37
CA GLN A 136 12.31 10.73 -16.99
C GLN A 136 11.58 11.52 -15.90
N ALA A 137 10.25 11.67 -16.00
CA ALA A 137 9.42 12.32 -15.00
C ALA A 137 9.37 11.58 -13.66
N ALA A 138 9.63 10.27 -13.65
CA ALA A 138 9.63 9.44 -12.44
C ALA A 138 10.91 9.59 -11.60
N LEU A 139 12.06 9.88 -12.21
CA LEU A 139 13.39 9.85 -11.57
C LEU A 139 13.50 10.68 -10.28
N PRO A 140 12.90 11.89 -10.15
CA PRO A 140 12.97 12.66 -8.93
C PRO A 140 12.29 12.00 -7.72
N TYR A 141 11.39 11.07 -7.97
CA TYR A 141 10.52 10.48 -6.94
C TYR A 141 10.95 9.06 -6.52
N ARG A 142 12.25 8.76 -6.61
CA ARG A 142 12.79 7.49 -6.13
C ARG A 142 12.72 7.40 -4.60
N ALA A 143 12.57 6.18 -4.09
CA ALA A 143 12.82 5.89 -2.68
C ALA A 143 14.31 5.62 -2.46
N LYS A 144 14.82 5.97 -1.28
CA LYS A 144 16.20 5.63 -0.88
C LYS A 144 16.33 4.13 -0.63
N SER A 145 15.36 3.58 0.09
CA SER A 145 15.36 2.18 0.52
C SER A 145 13.94 1.77 0.89
N TYR A 146 13.76 0.50 1.20
CA TYR A 146 12.55 -0.06 1.80
C TYR A 146 12.95 -1.18 2.77
N ALA A 147 12.12 -1.44 3.78
CA ALA A 147 12.41 -2.42 4.80
C ALA A 147 11.14 -3.14 5.26
N ARG A 148 11.31 -4.37 5.76
CA ARG A 148 10.23 -5.16 6.35
C ARG A 148 9.85 -4.65 7.72
N LEU A 149 8.56 -4.73 8.02
CA LEU A 149 7.97 -4.56 9.34
C LEU A 149 7.52 -5.93 9.84
N THR A 150 7.91 -6.32 11.05
CA THR A 150 7.70 -7.69 11.54
C THR A 150 6.84 -7.80 12.80
N GLY A 151 6.66 -6.72 13.54
CA GLY A 151 5.92 -6.73 14.81
C GLY A 151 4.97 -5.54 14.99
N ILE A 152 3.94 -5.70 15.82
CA ILE A 152 2.94 -4.66 16.07
C ILE A 152 3.60 -3.37 16.60
N VAL A 153 4.51 -3.46 17.56
CA VAL A 153 5.19 -2.28 18.14
C VAL A 153 6.03 -1.56 17.10
N GLU A 154 6.67 -2.30 16.19
CA GLU A 154 7.42 -1.75 15.07
C GLU A 154 6.50 -1.05 14.06
N MET A 155 5.33 -1.65 13.77
CA MET A 155 4.30 -1.06 12.91
C MET A 155 3.74 0.24 13.52
N GLU A 156 3.42 0.25 14.82
CA GLU A 156 3.00 1.46 15.54
C GLU A 156 4.07 2.54 15.49
N ALA A 157 5.34 2.19 15.75
CA ALA A 157 6.45 3.13 15.72
C ALA A 157 6.66 3.74 14.33
N TYR A 158 6.52 2.95 13.27
CA TYR A 158 6.61 3.43 11.90
C TYR A 158 5.43 4.36 11.53
N LEU A 159 4.22 4.02 11.98
CA LEU A 159 3.02 4.82 11.79
C LEU A 159 3.04 6.17 12.53
N MET A 160 3.97 6.41 13.44
CA MET A 160 4.09 7.75 14.06
C MET A 160 4.28 8.86 13.03
N THR A 161 4.90 8.56 11.89
CA THR A 161 5.23 9.56 10.86
C THR A 161 4.99 9.10 9.42
N ASN A 162 4.66 7.82 9.21
CA ASN A 162 4.53 7.24 7.86
C ASN A 162 3.30 6.33 7.77
N CYS A 163 2.96 5.92 6.56
CA CYS A 163 2.07 4.80 6.28
C CYS A 163 2.90 3.57 5.91
N PHE A 164 2.35 2.36 6.02
CA PHE A 164 3.03 1.16 5.55
C PHE A 164 2.10 0.26 4.73
N ILE A 165 2.69 -0.61 3.92
CA ILE A 165 1.95 -1.53 3.07
C ILE A 165 1.88 -2.89 3.75
N ALA A 166 0.68 -3.44 3.87
CA ALA A 166 0.47 -4.81 4.33
C ALA A 166 -0.14 -5.66 3.21
N GLY A 167 0.50 -6.77 2.90
CA GLY A 167 -0.09 -7.85 2.12
C GLY A 167 -0.88 -8.77 3.06
N VAL A 168 -2.13 -9.00 2.76
CA VAL A 168 -3.04 -9.78 3.60
C VAL A 168 -3.76 -10.87 2.81
N MET A 169 -4.03 -12.00 3.45
CA MET A 169 -4.91 -13.03 2.91
C MET A 169 -6.38 -12.60 3.09
N VAL A 170 -7.13 -12.59 1.99
CA VAL A 170 -8.54 -12.21 1.99
C VAL A 170 -9.43 -13.44 2.14
N HIS A 171 -10.42 -13.36 3.01
CA HIS A 171 -11.50 -14.34 3.19
C HIS A 171 -12.85 -13.68 2.90
N GLU A 172 -13.92 -14.46 2.73
CA GLU A 172 -15.21 -13.93 2.27
C GLU A 172 -15.73 -12.73 3.09
N PRO A 173 -15.74 -12.75 4.45
CA PRO A 173 -16.18 -11.61 5.25
C PRO A 173 -15.35 -10.33 5.07
N PHE A 174 -14.10 -10.43 4.60
CA PHE A 174 -13.29 -9.26 4.25
C PHE A 174 -13.85 -8.52 3.02
N MET A 175 -14.42 -9.26 2.06
CA MET A 175 -14.96 -8.68 0.84
C MET A 175 -16.10 -7.68 1.10
N ASP A 176 -16.96 -7.97 2.07
CA ASP A 176 -18.12 -7.15 2.38
C ASP A 176 -17.88 -6.16 3.53
N ALA A 177 -17.01 -6.49 4.48
CA ALA A 177 -16.56 -5.70 5.64
C ALA A 177 -17.52 -4.58 6.06
N PRO A 178 -18.71 -4.87 6.59
CA PRO A 178 -19.67 -3.84 6.98
C PRO A 178 -19.04 -2.82 7.93
N GLY A 179 -19.17 -1.51 7.61
CA GLY A 179 -18.52 -0.45 8.38
C GLY A 179 -16.99 -0.53 8.39
N GLY A 180 -16.39 -1.27 7.45
CA GLY A 180 -14.95 -1.44 7.32
C GLY A 180 -14.29 -2.38 8.35
N ILE A 181 -15.06 -3.03 9.23
CA ILE A 181 -14.49 -3.89 10.26
C ILE A 181 -14.12 -5.26 9.68
N ILE A 182 -12.84 -5.60 9.74
CA ILE A 182 -12.34 -6.91 9.29
C ILE A 182 -12.44 -7.93 10.42
N PRO A 183 -13.26 -8.96 10.28
CA PRO A 183 -13.40 -9.97 11.30
C PRO A 183 -12.20 -10.94 11.30
N MET A 184 -11.94 -11.57 12.44
CA MET A 184 -11.00 -12.68 12.53
C MET A 184 -11.51 -13.86 11.66
N PRO A 185 -10.67 -14.47 10.80
CA PRO A 185 -11.08 -15.64 10.05
C PRO A 185 -11.45 -16.78 10.99
N GLN A 186 -12.56 -17.46 10.69
CA GLN A 186 -12.98 -18.64 11.45
C GLN A 186 -12.05 -19.83 11.13
N PRO A 187 -11.91 -20.80 12.05
CA PRO A 187 -11.21 -22.04 11.75
C PRO A 187 -11.76 -22.70 10.48
N GLY A 188 -10.90 -23.00 9.52
CA GLY A 188 -11.29 -23.59 8.23
C GLY A 188 -11.82 -22.57 7.21
N ALA A 189 -11.71 -21.26 7.46
CA ALA A 189 -12.08 -20.24 6.48
C ALA A 189 -11.30 -20.42 5.17
N GLU A 190 -12.01 -20.36 4.06
CA GLU A 190 -11.40 -20.36 2.73
C GLU A 190 -10.81 -18.99 2.43
N PHE A 191 -9.57 -18.97 1.94
CA PHE A 191 -8.92 -17.74 1.47
C PHE A 191 -9.09 -17.59 -0.03
N LEU A 192 -9.53 -16.41 -0.45
CA LEU A 192 -9.84 -16.08 -1.85
C LEU A 192 -8.59 -15.63 -2.62
N GLY A 193 -7.56 -15.15 -1.91
CA GLY A 193 -6.29 -14.68 -2.48
C GLY A 193 -5.63 -13.60 -1.63
N GLY A 194 -4.52 -13.07 -2.13
CA GLY A 194 -3.77 -11.99 -1.47
C GLY A 194 -4.19 -10.61 -1.95
N HIS A 195 -4.25 -9.66 -1.03
CA HIS A 195 -4.58 -8.25 -1.27
C HIS A 195 -3.58 -7.34 -0.56
N ALA A 196 -3.31 -6.16 -1.11
CA ALA A 196 -2.45 -5.17 -0.48
C ALA A 196 -3.28 -3.97 -0.02
N ILE A 197 -3.04 -3.56 1.21
CA ILE A 197 -3.66 -2.40 1.87
C ILE A 197 -2.59 -1.41 2.32
N CYS A 198 -2.92 -0.12 2.38
CA CYS A 198 -2.07 0.90 2.96
C CYS A 198 -2.55 1.17 4.40
N VAL A 199 -1.77 0.75 5.39
CA VAL A 199 -2.09 1.00 6.80
C VAL A 199 -1.69 2.43 7.15
N VAL A 200 -2.65 3.19 7.69
CA VAL A 200 -2.58 4.65 7.81
C VAL A 200 -2.76 5.16 9.23
N GLY A 201 -3.02 4.28 10.17
CA GLY A 201 -3.20 4.68 11.55
C GLY A 201 -3.38 3.51 12.49
N PHE A 202 -3.38 3.82 13.79
CA PHE A 202 -3.64 2.86 14.86
C PHE A 202 -4.37 3.52 16.02
N ASP A 203 -5.07 2.69 16.80
CA ASP A 203 -5.64 2.99 18.10
C ASP A 203 -5.20 1.90 19.08
N ARG A 204 -4.30 2.23 20.01
CA ARG A 204 -3.73 1.28 20.99
C ARG A 204 -4.76 0.85 22.02
N ARG A 205 -5.66 1.75 22.41
CA ARG A 205 -6.70 1.45 23.38
C ARG A 205 -7.64 0.36 22.88
N ASN A 206 -8.03 0.46 21.59
CA ASN A 206 -8.91 -0.51 20.94
C ASN A 206 -8.14 -1.65 20.25
N ARG A 207 -6.79 -1.57 20.21
CA ARG A 207 -5.89 -2.53 19.53
C ARG A 207 -6.26 -2.73 18.07
N MET A 208 -6.47 -1.63 17.35
CA MET A 208 -6.92 -1.60 15.96
C MET A 208 -5.92 -0.83 15.09
N PHE A 209 -5.76 -1.30 13.85
CA PHE A 209 -5.20 -0.51 12.76
C PHE A 209 -6.32 0.00 11.86
N LYS A 210 -6.11 1.20 11.28
CA LYS A 210 -6.90 1.75 10.19
C LYS A 210 -6.10 1.65 8.89
N PHE A 211 -6.76 1.31 7.79
CA PHE A 211 -6.10 1.23 6.49
C PHE A 211 -6.96 1.82 5.38
N ALA A 212 -6.32 2.33 4.33
CA ALA A 212 -6.95 2.71 3.06
C ALA A 212 -6.98 1.50 2.13
N ASN A 213 -8.15 1.28 1.50
CA ASN A 213 -8.38 0.23 0.51
C ASN A 213 -8.51 0.83 -0.90
N SER A 214 -8.31 0.01 -1.93
CA SER A 214 -8.39 0.42 -3.34
C SER A 214 -9.62 -0.16 -4.06
N TRP A 215 -10.74 -0.30 -3.36
CA TRP A 215 -12.01 -0.83 -3.89
C TRP A 215 -13.12 0.22 -3.95
N GLY A 216 -12.73 1.51 -4.03
CA GLY A 216 -13.65 2.63 -4.10
C GLY A 216 -14.30 2.99 -2.75
N SER A 217 -14.92 4.17 -2.70
CA SER A 217 -15.52 4.72 -1.47
C SER A 217 -16.81 4.03 -1.00
N GLN A 218 -17.35 3.13 -1.81
CA GLN A 218 -18.54 2.34 -1.43
C GLN A 218 -18.19 1.08 -0.61
N TRP A 219 -16.90 0.74 -0.53
CA TRP A 219 -16.44 -0.37 0.31
C TRP A 219 -16.12 0.12 1.73
N GLY A 220 -16.46 -0.71 2.72
CA GLY A 220 -16.09 -0.50 4.11
C GLY A 220 -16.65 0.79 4.72
N ASP A 221 -15.78 1.53 5.39
CA ASP A 221 -16.05 2.86 5.97
C ASP A 221 -15.54 3.94 5.01
N GLY A 222 -16.32 4.25 3.96
CA GLY A 222 -15.93 5.26 2.99
C GLY A 222 -14.63 4.94 2.21
N GLY A 223 -14.31 3.66 2.00
CA GLY A 223 -13.07 3.18 1.38
C GLY A 223 -11.96 2.83 2.37
N PHE A 224 -12.21 3.01 3.66
CA PHE A 224 -11.29 2.61 4.74
C PHE A 224 -11.76 1.33 5.43
N GLY A 225 -10.80 0.62 6.02
CA GLY A 225 -11.06 -0.52 6.86
C GLY A 225 -10.34 -0.43 8.21
N HIS A 226 -10.83 -1.22 9.17
CA HIS A 226 -10.33 -1.33 10.52
C HIS A 226 -10.05 -2.80 10.83
N VAL A 227 -8.85 -3.12 11.27
CA VAL A 227 -8.42 -4.49 11.55
C VAL A 227 -7.76 -4.58 12.91
N GLY A 228 -8.24 -5.51 13.75
CA GLY A 228 -7.61 -5.79 15.04
C GLY A 228 -6.16 -6.28 14.89
N TYR A 229 -5.29 -5.97 15.86
CA TYR A 229 -3.89 -6.40 15.84
C TYR A 229 -3.75 -7.92 15.64
N ALA A 230 -4.52 -8.71 16.41
CA ALA A 230 -4.49 -10.16 16.27
C ALA A 230 -5.03 -10.63 14.90
N THR A 231 -6.05 -9.97 14.37
CA THR A 231 -6.62 -10.28 13.06
C THR A 231 -5.61 -9.97 11.96
N LEU A 232 -4.94 -8.80 12.02
CA LEU A 232 -3.89 -8.48 11.05
C LEU A 232 -2.77 -9.51 11.10
N GLN A 233 -2.29 -9.89 12.30
CA GLN A 233 -1.25 -10.92 12.42
C GLN A 233 -1.66 -12.27 11.83
N ALA A 234 -2.92 -12.65 11.97
CA ALA A 234 -3.45 -13.91 11.40
C ALA A 234 -3.57 -13.87 9.87
N LEU A 235 -3.81 -12.70 9.28
CA LEU A 235 -3.98 -12.51 7.84
C LEU A 235 -2.69 -12.08 7.13
N LEU A 236 -1.67 -11.64 7.86
CA LEU A 236 -0.48 -10.98 7.32
C LEU A 236 0.35 -11.93 6.48
N MET A 237 0.61 -11.53 5.25
CA MET A 237 1.57 -12.16 4.35
C MET A 237 2.94 -11.48 4.46
N ASP A 238 2.95 -10.16 4.34
CA ASP A 238 4.12 -9.29 4.35
C ASP A 238 3.74 -7.89 4.84
N ALA A 239 4.70 -7.16 5.43
CA ALA A 239 4.55 -5.74 5.72
C ALA A 239 5.84 -5.00 5.38
N TRP A 240 5.70 -3.84 4.70
CA TRP A 240 6.82 -3.07 4.19
C TRP A 240 6.60 -1.56 4.34
N GLY A 241 7.68 -0.85 4.65
CA GLY A 241 7.71 0.60 4.65
C GLY A 241 8.81 1.14 3.74
N MET A 242 8.58 2.29 3.10
CA MET A 242 9.61 3.01 2.35
C MET A 242 10.45 3.88 3.29
N VAL A 243 11.73 3.96 2.99
CA VAL A 243 12.68 4.88 3.64
C VAL A 243 13.06 5.94 2.61
N ASN A 244 12.60 7.17 2.80
CA ASN A 244 12.99 8.28 1.93
C ASN A 244 14.38 8.82 2.32
N ALA A 245 15.09 9.36 1.32
CA ALA A 245 16.25 10.18 1.60
C ALA A 245 15.76 11.50 2.22
N PRO A 246 16.46 12.07 3.21
CA PRO A 246 16.29 13.49 3.49
C PRO A 246 16.63 14.25 2.19
N GLU A 247 15.81 15.25 1.83
CA GLU A 247 16.20 16.14 0.73
C GLU A 247 17.55 16.78 1.07
N ALA A 248 18.41 16.89 0.06
CA ALA A 248 19.59 17.73 0.20
C ALA A 248 19.13 19.16 0.42
N ALA A 249 19.50 19.74 1.54
CA ALA A 249 19.22 21.14 1.89
C ALA A 249 19.81 22.08 0.86
#